data_b9b6e461343eb7260fb77101cf8b08e2
#
_entry.id   b9b6e461343eb7260fb77101cf8b08e2
#
_cell.length_a   1.000
_cell.length_b   1.000
_cell.length_c   1.000
_cell.angle_alpha   90.00
_cell.angle_beta   90.00
_cell.angle_gamma   90.00
#
_symmetry.space_group_name_H-M   'P 1'
#
loop_
_entity.id
_entity.type
_entity.pdbx_description
1 polymer ?
#
loop_
_entity_poly.entity_id
_entity_poly.type
_entity_poly.pdbx_seq_one_letter_code
_entity_poly.pdbx_strand_id
1 'polypeptide(L)'
;MSDFVAAKYILDNMKNGIAPDNVEAINVMAMDGGAKIRVRPPKDTVIDNQLICTVKGYRLLIKEGAAPETEDDGTLIEEVTQLDKYKANALLHSGLVNGTTYYVAAFPFNDYGLFNRNAANVAKVVPQAYTLFGYYDDLTDSNPETKIHYIEMNAGFEPMRVVADNTGGWTEGTWSEENCWILRGNRPYMVKNDGTIDYELCHTDYSKKIDGVTASDVSNAAYAGNAMATIPLIWVKRYTEDNKQYHLFCDTQLDDDFTAGAFTRADGSIEPYTFCPMFTGSLILNKLRSIAGQGQMTSQTGTNEITYAKNNGALWNIGYFSIVQLRWELETLFTRSTNKQDACGYGNYTGGTQANSLSRTGTLLTGGRFYGYGSKVNKLRKFMHCEQQAGAWERINGLLYVGGKYYVKESEPYNETGDGYINTGLSMSGTSGGYIKTQVMTKQGCFPTELGGSSDTYYCCGGWYNAGQVDHALVGGSCYDSLLCGGAVNVNNLVSNTNWNISARSFL
;
A
#
# COMPACT_ATOMS: atom_id res chain seq x y z
N MET A 1 55.08 -35.06 -11.80
CA MET A 1 53.67 -35.55 -11.96
C MET A 1 52.88 -35.57 -10.64
N SER A 2 53.48 -35.09 -9.56
CA SER A 2 52.86 -35.25 -8.24
C SER A 2 51.90 -34.15 -7.81
N ASP A 3 52.28 -32.91 -7.94
CA ASP A 3 51.51 -31.83 -7.27
C ASP A 3 50.23 -31.43 -8.01
N PHE A 4 50.24 -31.45 -9.34
CA PHE A 4 49.04 -31.11 -10.14
C PHE A 4 47.97 -32.21 -10.09
N VAL A 5 48.38 -33.50 -10.03
CA VAL A 5 47.50 -34.65 -9.89
C VAL A 5 46.92 -34.71 -8.48
N ALA A 6 47.74 -34.41 -7.47
CA ALA A 6 47.26 -34.35 -6.07
C ALA A 6 46.32 -33.17 -5.85
N ALA A 7 46.62 -31.98 -6.38
CA ALA A 7 45.74 -30.82 -6.30
C ALA A 7 44.42 -31.06 -7.02
N LYS A 8 44.43 -31.69 -8.20
CA LYS A 8 43.21 -32.05 -8.93
C LYS A 8 42.38 -33.10 -8.18
N TYR A 9 43.06 -34.13 -7.60
CA TYR A 9 42.39 -35.17 -6.80
C TYR A 9 41.75 -34.59 -5.53
N ILE A 10 42.43 -33.65 -4.84
CA ILE A 10 41.91 -32.93 -3.70
C ILE A 10 40.73 -32.06 -4.11
N LEU A 11 40.82 -31.34 -5.21
CA LEU A 11 39.75 -30.48 -5.73
C LEU A 11 38.53 -31.28 -6.17
N ASP A 12 38.73 -32.42 -6.87
CA ASP A 12 37.64 -33.31 -7.29
C ASP A 12 37.00 -33.99 -6.09
N ASN A 13 37.75 -34.35 -5.04
CA ASN A 13 37.19 -34.89 -3.79
C ASN A 13 36.46 -33.79 -2.95
N MET A 14 36.94 -32.55 -2.97
CA MET A 14 36.23 -31.44 -2.35
C MET A 14 34.87 -31.15 -3.05
N LYS A 15 34.88 -31.21 -4.39
CA LYS A 15 33.62 -31.04 -5.17
C LYS A 15 32.60 -32.13 -4.87
N ASN A 16 33.03 -33.36 -4.62
CA ASN A 16 32.19 -34.51 -4.32
C ASN A 16 31.56 -34.41 -2.92
N GLY A 17 32.12 -33.61 -2.00
CA GLY A 17 31.68 -33.49 -0.60
C GLY A 17 30.85 -32.25 -0.26
N ILE A 18 30.58 -31.36 -1.23
CA ILE A 18 29.88 -30.09 -0.98
C ILE A 18 28.51 -30.12 -1.63
N ALA A 19 27.46 -29.94 -0.79
CA ALA A 19 26.10 -29.72 -1.26
C ALA A 19 25.96 -28.31 -1.87
N PRO A 20 24.99 -28.09 -2.79
CA PRO A 20 24.69 -26.75 -3.34
C PRO A 20 24.32 -25.75 -2.24
N ASP A 21 24.39 -24.47 -2.55
CA ASP A 21 23.86 -23.42 -1.70
C ASP A 21 22.32 -23.52 -1.56
N ASN A 22 21.75 -22.72 -0.67
CA ASN A 22 20.30 -22.61 -0.53
C ASN A 22 19.66 -22.13 -1.84
N VAL A 23 18.39 -22.46 -2.07
CA VAL A 23 17.59 -21.75 -3.09
C VAL A 23 17.63 -20.25 -2.80
N GLU A 24 17.71 -19.42 -3.85
CA GLU A 24 17.72 -17.96 -3.69
C GLU A 24 16.40 -17.47 -3.04
N ALA A 25 15.30 -18.14 -3.36
CA ALA A 25 14.00 -17.92 -2.70
C ALA A 25 13.06 -19.12 -2.92
N ILE A 26 12.25 -19.40 -1.91
CA ILE A 26 11.05 -20.24 -2.03
C ILE A 26 9.85 -19.42 -1.54
N ASN A 27 8.91 -19.14 -2.45
CA ASN A 27 7.70 -18.39 -2.17
C ASN A 27 6.51 -19.32 -2.33
N VAL A 28 5.75 -19.48 -1.25
CA VAL A 28 4.55 -20.31 -1.23
C VAL A 28 3.37 -19.45 -0.81
N MET A 29 2.36 -19.40 -1.66
CA MET A 29 1.12 -18.65 -1.42
C MET A 29 -0.04 -19.63 -1.28
N ALA A 30 -0.89 -19.42 -0.28
CA ALA A 30 -2.09 -20.23 -0.08
C ALA A 30 -3.04 -20.12 -1.28
N MET A 31 -3.77 -21.23 -1.53
CA MET A 31 -4.90 -21.28 -2.46
C MET A 31 -6.05 -22.03 -1.78
N ASP A 32 -7.25 -21.87 -2.29
CA ASP A 32 -8.38 -22.72 -1.87
C ASP A 32 -8.09 -24.18 -2.22
N GLY A 33 -7.93 -24.99 -1.18
CA GLY A 33 -7.53 -26.41 -1.32
C GLY A 33 -6.15 -26.63 -1.93
N GLY A 34 -5.21 -25.67 -1.86
CA GLY A 34 -3.92 -25.84 -2.51
C GLY A 34 -2.85 -24.80 -2.15
N ALA A 35 -1.77 -24.80 -2.93
CA ALA A 35 -0.65 -23.87 -2.82
C ALA A 35 -0.08 -23.49 -4.18
N LYS A 36 0.30 -22.22 -4.32
CA LYS A 36 1.02 -21.64 -5.48
C LYS A 36 2.49 -21.50 -5.10
N ILE A 37 3.37 -22.24 -5.75
CA ILE A 37 4.77 -22.40 -5.34
C ILE A 37 5.69 -21.81 -6.41
N ARG A 38 6.58 -20.89 -6.04
CA ARG A 38 7.68 -20.39 -6.87
C ARG A 38 9.00 -20.71 -6.21
N VAL A 39 9.98 -21.11 -7.01
CA VAL A 39 11.34 -21.39 -6.55
C VAL A 39 12.32 -20.64 -7.45
N ARG A 40 13.15 -19.80 -6.84
CA ARG A 40 14.37 -19.28 -7.47
C ARG A 40 15.50 -20.23 -7.11
N PRO A 41 16.07 -20.95 -8.08
CA PRO A 41 17.10 -21.95 -7.80
C PRO A 41 18.37 -21.28 -7.27
N PRO A 42 19.23 -22.04 -6.58
CA PRO A 42 20.56 -21.54 -6.23
C PRO A 42 21.42 -21.41 -7.48
N LYS A 43 22.46 -20.57 -7.38
CA LYS A 43 23.53 -20.52 -8.34
C LYS A 43 24.57 -21.59 -8.05
N ASP A 44 25.40 -21.88 -9.05
CA ASP A 44 26.60 -22.69 -8.85
C ASP A 44 27.50 -22.03 -7.80
N THR A 45 28.04 -22.83 -6.88
CA THR A 45 28.92 -22.35 -5.82
C THR A 45 30.30 -22.08 -6.39
N VAL A 46 30.77 -20.83 -6.30
CA VAL A 46 32.10 -20.37 -6.76
C VAL A 46 32.87 -19.80 -5.58
N ILE A 47 34.08 -20.31 -5.31
CA ILE A 47 34.99 -19.80 -4.28
C ILE A 47 36.32 -19.43 -4.97
N ASP A 48 36.82 -18.22 -4.73
CA ASP A 48 38.06 -17.69 -5.33
C ASP A 48 38.10 -17.83 -6.86
N ASN A 49 37.02 -17.54 -7.54
CA ASN A 49 36.79 -17.72 -8.98
C ASN A 49 36.91 -19.18 -9.48
N GLN A 50 36.82 -20.16 -8.58
CA GLN A 50 36.79 -21.56 -8.95
C GLN A 50 35.39 -22.13 -8.71
N LEU A 51 34.84 -22.85 -9.70
CA LEU A 51 33.58 -23.57 -9.59
C LEU A 51 33.77 -24.76 -8.64
N ILE A 52 33.10 -24.75 -7.50
CA ILE A 52 33.22 -25.75 -6.45
C ILE A 52 32.05 -26.74 -6.48
N CYS A 53 30.84 -26.24 -6.73
CA CYS A 53 29.65 -27.11 -6.80
C CYS A 53 28.73 -26.64 -7.93
N THR A 54 28.33 -27.56 -8.80
CA THR A 54 27.31 -27.34 -9.82
C THR A 54 25.95 -27.81 -9.31
N VAL A 55 24.94 -26.99 -9.42
CA VAL A 55 23.57 -27.37 -9.07
C VAL A 55 22.97 -28.19 -10.19
N LYS A 56 22.55 -29.42 -9.90
CA LYS A 56 21.83 -30.28 -10.85
C LYS A 56 20.34 -30.07 -10.86
N GLY A 57 19.76 -29.84 -9.68
CA GLY A 57 18.31 -29.70 -9.50
C GLY A 57 17.94 -29.45 -8.06
N TYR A 58 16.64 -29.51 -7.80
CA TYR A 58 16.10 -29.52 -6.44
C TYR A 58 14.90 -30.47 -6.36
N ARG A 59 14.72 -31.14 -5.19
CA ARG A 59 13.50 -31.87 -4.87
C ARG A 59 12.52 -30.94 -4.19
N LEU A 60 11.31 -30.90 -4.72
CA LEU A 60 10.20 -30.12 -4.17
C LEU A 60 9.27 -31.08 -3.41
N LEU A 61 9.15 -30.89 -2.10
CA LEU A 61 8.33 -31.71 -1.22
C LEU A 61 7.28 -30.86 -0.51
N ILE A 62 6.23 -31.53 -0.04
CA ILE A 62 5.25 -30.97 0.88
C ILE A 62 4.99 -31.93 2.05
N LYS A 63 4.84 -31.38 3.25
CA LYS A 63 4.56 -32.14 4.47
C LYS A 63 3.57 -31.42 5.35
N GLU A 64 2.63 -32.15 5.94
CA GLU A 64 1.66 -31.63 6.89
C GLU A 64 2.27 -31.53 8.31
N GLY A 65 1.93 -30.46 9.02
CA GLY A 65 2.19 -30.27 10.45
C GLY A 65 3.62 -29.90 10.83
N ALA A 66 4.64 -30.34 10.09
CA ALA A 66 6.04 -30.10 10.40
C ALA A 66 6.88 -29.88 9.14
N ALA A 67 7.99 -29.13 9.26
CA ALA A 67 8.93 -28.92 8.16
C ALA A 67 9.61 -30.24 7.76
N PRO A 68 9.78 -30.52 6.44
CA PRO A 68 10.63 -31.60 5.99
C PRO A 68 12.07 -31.44 6.47
N GLU A 69 12.68 -32.47 7.02
CA GLU A 69 14.07 -32.45 7.47
C GLU A 69 15.05 -33.03 6.42
N THR A 70 14.52 -33.89 5.54
CA THR A 70 15.30 -34.53 4.46
C THR A 70 14.51 -34.55 3.16
N GLU A 71 15.20 -34.85 2.06
CA GLU A 71 14.63 -34.98 0.71
C GLU A 71 13.60 -36.11 0.53
N ASP A 72 13.46 -36.98 1.54
CA ASP A 72 12.49 -38.08 1.56
C ASP A 72 11.46 -37.96 2.71
N ASP A 73 11.53 -36.85 3.47
CA ASP A 73 10.65 -36.56 4.60
C ASP A 73 9.44 -35.72 4.18
N GLY A 74 8.48 -36.34 3.54
CA GLY A 74 7.24 -35.75 3.06
C GLY A 74 6.75 -36.33 1.74
N THR A 75 5.75 -35.72 1.15
CA THR A 75 5.25 -36.11 -0.18
C THR A 75 6.06 -35.39 -1.26
N LEU A 76 6.70 -36.15 -2.14
CA LEU A 76 7.40 -35.57 -3.29
C LEU A 76 6.37 -34.96 -4.26
N ILE A 77 6.51 -33.65 -4.52
CA ILE A 77 5.76 -32.97 -5.57
C ILE A 77 6.46 -33.19 -6.91
N GLU A 78 7.76 -32.87 -6.99
CA GLU A 78 8.56 -33.04 -8.21
C GLU A 78 10.06 -33.02 -7.90
N GLU A 79 10.86 -33.77 -8.68
CA GLU A 79 12.30 -33.55 -8.80
C GLU A 79 12.56 -32.69 -10.04
N VAL A 80 13.01 -31.46 -9.80
CA VAL A 80 13.17 -30.42 -10.82
C VAL A 80 14.63 -30.33 -11.26
N THR A 81 14.90 -30.68 -12.52
CA THR A 81 16.23 -30.59 -13.13
C THR A 81 16.34 -29.42 -14.13
N GLN A 82 15.22 -28.87 -14.57
CA GLN A 82 15.17 -27.61 -15.31
C GLN A 82 15.07 -26.46 -14.30
N LEU A 83 16.21 -25.93 -13.85
CA LEU A 83 16.35 -25.06 -12.67
C LEU A 83 15.37 -23.89 -12.67
N ASP A 84 15.17 -23.19 -13.79
CA ASP A 84 14.30 -22.00 -13.89
C ASP A 84 12.81 -22.34 -14.12
N LYS A 85 12.41 -23.63 -14.06
CA LYS A 85 11.03 -24.07 -14.37
C LYS A 85 9.97 -23.29 -13.58
N TYR A 86 10.20 -23.06 -12.30
CA TYR A 86 9.25 -22.40 -11.37
C TYR A 86 9.71 -21.01 -10.93
N LYS A 87 10.64 -20.40 -11.63
CA LYS A 87 11.15 -19.05 -11.36
C LYS A 87 10.12 -17.99 -11.77
N ALA A 88 9.65 -18.01 -13.01
CA ALA A 88 8.66 -17.08 -13.54
C ALA A 88 7.23 -17.61 -13.38
N ASN A 89 7.02 -18.89 -13.68
CA ASN A 89 5.71 -19.54 -13.61
C ASN A 89 5.59 -20.38 -12.35
N ALA A 90 4.60 -20.08 -11.51
CA ALA A 90 4.38 -20.86 -10.30
C ALA A 90 3.82 -22.26 -10.60
N LEU A 91 4.25 -23.24 -9.81
CA LEU A 91 3.56 -24.53 -9.70
C LEU A 91 2.25 -24.34 -8.91
N LEU A 92 1.15 -24.85 -9.45
CA LEU A 92 -0.11 -24.97 -8.73
C LEU A 92 -0.27 -26.37 -8.17
N HIS A 93 -0.22 -26.53 -6.85
CA HIS A 93 -0.40 -27.78 -6.14
C HIS A 93 -1.74 -27.79 -5.43
N SER A 94 -2.62 -28.75 -5.76
CA SER A 94 -3.99 -28.89 -5.23
C SER A 94 -4.15 -30.13 -4.35
N GLY A 95 -5.32 -30.28 -3.73
CA GLY A 95 -5.66 -31.44 -2.89
C GLY A 95 -5.25 -31.28 -1.43
N LEU A 96 -4.95 -30.04 -1.00
CA LEU A 96 -4.67 -29.73 0.39
C LEU A 96 -5.96 -29.38 1.14
N VAL A 97 -5.95 -29.56 2.47
CA VAL A 97 -7.09 -29.25 3.34
C VAL A 97 -6.99 -27.82 3.85
N ASN A 98 -8.02 -27.00 3.62
CA ASN A 98 -8.08 -25.63 4.14
C ASN A 98 -7.97 -25.62 5.68
N GLY A 99 -7.22 -24.66 6.20
CA GLY A 99 -6.97 -24.51 7.64
C GLY A 99 -5.88 -25.42 8.20
N THR A 100 -5.35 -26.35 7.40
CA THR A 100 -4.27 -27.26 7.82
C THR A 100 -2.91 -26.65 7.46
N THR A 101 -1.97 -26.69 8.39
CA THR A 101 -0.60 -26.21 8.14
C THR A 101 0.20 -27.22 7.34
N TYR A 102 0.79 -26.75 6.24
CA TYR A 102 1.75 -27.50 5.43
C TYR A 102 3.08 -26.77 5.34
N TYR A 103 4.15 -27.51 5.07
CA TYR A 103 5.48 -26.97 4.80
C TYR A 103 5.94 -27.49 3.44
N VAL A 104 6.42 -26.57 2.61
CA VAL A 104 6.97 -26.87 1.29
C VAL A 104 8.48 -26.67 1.36
N ALA A 105 9.24 -27.67 0.96
CA ALA A 105 10.69 -27.65 0.91
C ALA A 105 11.19 -27.77 -0.52
N ALA A 106 12.27 -27.02 -0.86
CA ALA A 106 12.98 -27.15 -2.12
C ALA A 106 14.45 -27.45 -1.82
N PHE A 107 14.82 -28.74 -1.71
CA PHE A 107 16.16 -29.16 -1.36
C PHE A 107 17.06 -29.30 -2.62
N PRO A 108 18.01 -28.35 -2.85
CA PRO A 108 18.93 -28.43 -3.97
C PRO A 108 19.86 -29.62 -3.85
N PHE A 109 20.24 -30.20 -4.99
CA PHE A 109 21.22 -31.28 -5.07
C PHE A 109 22.20 -31.12 -6.23
N ASN A 110 23.39 -31.71 -6.08
CA ASN A 110 24.42 -31.74 -7.09
C ASN A 110 24.43 -33.07 -7.89
N ASP A 111 25.35 -33.21 -8.85
CA ASP A 111 25.51 -34.41 -9.67
C ASP A 111 25.93 -35.67 -8.88
N TYR A 112 26.39 -35.49 -7.64
CA TYR A 112 26.78 -36.59 -6.75
C TYR A 112 25.67 -37.01 -5.78
N GLY A 113 24.47 -36.38 -5.87
CA GLY A 113 23.31 -36.68 -5.03
C GLY A 113 23.41 -36.13 -3.60
N LEU A 114 24.25 -35.11 -3.38
CA LEU A 114 24.32 -34.41 -2.10
C LEU A 114 23.27 -33.32 -2.04
N PHE A 115 22.40 -33.38 -1.04
CA PHE A 115 21.31 -32.43 -0.80
C PHE A 115 21.68 -31.38 0.23
N ASN A 116 21.24 -30.13 -0.03
CA ASN A 116 21.23 -29.06 0.95
C ASN A 116 19.90 -29.10 1.74
N ARG A 117 19.98 -29.50 3.02
CA ARG A 117 18.83 -29.66 3.94
C ARG A 117 18.67 -28.46 4.88
N ASN A 118 19.13 -27.27 4.48
CA ASN A 118 19.00 -26.07 5.32
C ASN A 118 17.53 -25.65 5.47
N ALA A 119 17.16 -25.23 6.68
CA ALA A 119 15.81 -24.72 6.98
C ALA A 119 15.40 -23.49 6.13
N ALA A 120 16.38 -22.74 5.58
CA ALA A 120 16.10 -21.64 4.66
C ALA A 120 15.45 -22.07 3.33
N ASN A 121 15.50 -23.38 3.01
CA ASN A 121 14.86 -23.97 1.82
C ASN A 121 13.41 -24.39 2.07
N VAL A 122 12.79 -24.00 3.19
CA VAL A 122 11.44 -24.42 3.60
C VAL A 122 10.55 -23.20 3.81
N ALA A 123 9.34 -23.28 3.28
CA ALA A 123 8.30 -22.27 3.50
C ALA A 123 7.02 -22.90 4.05
N LYS A 124 6.32 -22.17 4.93
CA LYS A 124 5.04 -22.58 5.52
C LYS A 124 3.87 -22.08 4.67
N VAL A 125 2.79 -22.86 4.60
CA VAL A 125 1.52 -22.46 3.97
C VAL A 125 0.33 -23.05 4.72
N VAL A 126 -0.78 -22.29 4.78
CA VAL A 126 -2.08 -22.77 5.27
C VAL A 126 -3.09 -22.49 4.16
N PRO A 127 -3.53 -23.52 3.41
CA PRO A 127 -4.53 -23.36 2.36
C PRO A 127 -5.83 -22.78 2.90
N GLN A 128 -6.44 -21.85 2.16
CA GLN A 128 -7.70 -21.22 2.54
C GLN A 128 -8.35 -20.55 1.34
N ALA A 129 -9.68 -20.42 1.36
CA ALA A 129 -10.40 -19.59 0.40
C ALA A 129 -10.08 -18.11 0.68
N TYR A 130 -9.86 -17.34 -0.38
CA TYR A 130 -9.53 -15.91 -0.30
C TYR A 130 -9.95 -15.17 -1.57
N THR A 131 -9.96 -13.84 -1.48
CA THR A 131 -10.05 -12.97 -2.64
C THR A 131 -8.74 -12.20 -2.78
N LEU A 132 -8.08 -12.32 -3.94
CA LEU A 132 -6.81 -11.67 -4.23
C LEU A 132 -6.93 -10.80 -5.48
N PHE A 133 -6.71 -9.50 -5.32
CA PHE A 133 -6.55 -8.55 -6.40
C PHE A 133 -5.11 -8.06 -6.48
N GLY A 134 -4.71 -7.58 -7.65
CA GLY A 134 -3.39 -7.03 -7.80
C GLY A 134 -3.20 -6.25 -9.09
N TYR A 135 -2.12 -5.49 -9.08
CA TYR A 135 -1.55 -4.89 -10.28
C TYR A 135 -0.03 -4.85 -10.16
N TYR A 136 0.63 -4.71 -11.30
CA TYR A 136 2.01 -4.25 -11.32
C TYR A 136 2.13 -2.93 -12.06
N ASP A 137 3.09 -2.10 -11.60
CA ASP A 137 3.56 -0.89 -12.25
C ASP A 137 4.80 -1.25 -13.07
N ASP A 138 4.75 -1.10 -14.40
CA ASP A 138 5.89 -1.28 -15.29
C ASP A 138 6.78 -0.04 -15.25
N LEU A 139 7.93 -0.15 -14.60
CA LEU A 139 8.87 0.96 -14.41
C LEU A 139 9.56 1.40 -15.71
N THR A 140 9.44 0.63 -16.78
CA THR A 140 9.98 0.96 -18.11
C THR A 140 9.02 1.80 -18.96
N ASP A 141 7.72 1.80 -18.60
CA ASP A 141 6.70 2.60 -19.28
C ASP A 141 6.50 3.95 -18.56
N SER A 142 6.54 5.03 -19.31
CA SER A 142 6.30 6.38 -18.79
C SER A 142 4.85 6.85 -18.93
N ASN A 143 4.02 6.12 -19.67
CA ASN A 143 2.62 6.50 -19.88
C ASN A 143 1.75 6.07 -18.68
N PRO A 144 1.13 7.01 -17.95
CA PRO A 144 0.34 6.72 -16.76
C PRO A 144 -0.87 5.82 -17.02
N GLU A 145 -1.34 5.72 -18.27
CA GLU A 145 -2.52 4.96 -18.65
C GLU A 145 -2.21 3.52 -19.06
N THR A 146 -0.96 3.21 -19.43
CA THR A 146 -0.56 1.88 -19.91
C THR A 146 0.38 1.15 -18.98
N LYS A 147 1.09 1.86 -18.09
CA LYS A 147 2.07 1.25 -17.18
C LYS A 147 1.46 0.36 -16.10
N ILE A 148 0.18 0.49 -15.77
CA ILE A 148 -0.51 -0.31 -14.76
C ILE A 148 -1.22 -1.49 -15.41
N HIS A 149 -0.86 -2.69 -14.95
CA HIS A 149 -1.40 -3.94 -15.48
C HIS A 149 -2.10 -4.73 -14.38
N TYR A 150 -3.36 -5.06 -14.60
CA TYR A 150 -4.10 -5.93 -13.69
C TYR A 150 -3.60 -7.37 -13.73
N ILE A 151 -3.58 -7.99 -12.57
CA ILE A 151 -3.16 -9.38 -12.37
C ILE A 151 -4.09 -10.07 -11.36
N GLU A 152 -3.88 -11.35 -11.12
CA GLU A 152 -4.65 -12.18 -10.21
C GLU A 152 -6.16 -12.20 -10.58
N MET A 153 -7.09 -12.15 -9.61
CA MET A 153 -8.52 -12.29 -9.89
C MET A 153 -9.14 -11.12 -10.66
N ASN A 154 -8.46 -9.97 -10.70
CA ASN A 154 -8.90 -8.81 -11.48
C ASN A 154 -8.17 -8.65 -12.82
N ALA A 155 -7.43 -9.65 -13.30
CA ALA A 155 -6.67 -9.56 -14.56
C ALA A 155 -7.52 -9.16 -15.79
N GLY A 156 -8.80 -9.56 -15.81
CA GLY A 156 -9.76 -9.24 -16.90
C GLY A 156 -10.72 -8.08 -16.56
N PHE A 157 -10.51 -7.33 -15.48
CA PHE A 157 -11.43 -6.26 -15.09
C PHE A 157 -11.23 -5.00 -15.93
N GLU A 158 -12.33 -4.32 -16.21
CA GLU A 158 -12.29 -2.94 -16.71
C GLU A 158 -12.20 -1.97 -15.52
N PRO A 159 -11.39 -0.89 -15.64
CA PRO A 159 -11.21 0.06 -14.55
C PRO A 159 -12.44 0.95 -14.32
N MET A 160 -12.59 1.43 -13.10
CA MET A 160 -13.49 2.54 -12.78
C MET A 160 -12.84 3.85 -13.22
N ARG A 161 -13.63 4.80 -13.74
CA ARG A 161 -13.13 6.11 -14.18
C ARG A 161 -14.17 7.20 -13.95
N VAL A 162 -13.70 8.40 -13.64
CA VAL A 162 -14.55 9.59 -13.70
C VAL A 162 -15.04 9.80 -15.14
N VAL A 163 -16.31 10.18 -15.30
CA VAL A 163 -16.88 10.48 -16.61
C VAL A 163 -16.45 11.88 -17.05
N ALA A 164 -16.00 12.01 -18.29
CA ALA A 164 -15.45 13.28 -18.82
C ALA A 164 -16.48 14.40 -19.04
N ASP A 165 -17.78 14.14 -18.83
CA ASP A 165 -18.88 15.09 -19.08
C ASP A 165 -19.08 16.15 -17.97
N ASN A 166 -18.27 16.11 -16.92
CA ASN A 166 -18.34 17.01 -15.77
C ASN A 166 -19.64 16.96 -14.95
N THR A 167 -20.41 15.89 -15.06
CA THR A 167 -21.59 15.66 -14.21
C THR A 167 -21.24 15.17 -12.81
N GLY A 168 -20.00 14.72 -12.61
CA GLY A 168 -19.51 14.16 -11.37
C GLY A 168 -19.62 12.64 -11.29
N GLY A 169 -20.17 11.99 -12.30
CA GLY A 169 -20.35 10.55 -12.35
C GLY A 169 -19.04 9.79 -12.56
N TRP A 170 -19.11 8.49 -12.25
CA TRP A 170 -18.06 7.52 -12.52
C TRP A 170 -18.61 6.34 -13.31
N THR A 171 -17.77 5.73 -14.16
CA THR A 171 -18.04 4.40 -14.69
C THR A 171 -17.61 3.37 -13.65
N GLU A 172 -18.40 2.30 -13.48
CA GLU A 172 -18.07 1.25 -12.50
C GLU A 172 -17.07 0.23 -13.06
N GLY A 173 -16.90 0.18 -14.39
CA GLY A 173 -16.10 -0.86 -15.02
C GLY A 173 -16.65 -2.25 -14.68
N THR A 174 -15.76 -3.14 -14.21
CA THR A 174 -16.16 -4.49 -13.74
C THR A 174 -16.30 -4.55 -12.21
N TRP A 175 -15.92 -3.50 -11.48
CA TRP A 175 -15.92 -3.47 -10.03
C TRP A 175 -17.33 -3.29 -9.45
N SER A 176 -17.69 -4.12 -8.47
CA SER A 176 -19.00 -4.06 -7.79
C SER A 176 -18.88 -4.54 -6.33
N GLU A 177 -19.91 -4.30 -5.51
CA GLU A 177 -19.96 -4.86 -4.16
C GLU A 177 -20.05 -6.41 -4.15
N GLU A 178 -20.57 -7.00 -5.22
CA GLU A 178 -20.67 -8.46 -5.33
C GLU A 178 -19.32 -9.14 -5.48
N ASN A 179 -18.45 -8.56 -6.33
CA ASN A 179 -17.14 -9.16 -6.64
C ASN A 179 -15.96 -8.56 -5.87
N CYS A 180 -16.15 -7.47 -5.12
CA CYS A 180 -15.10 -6.77 -4.40
C CYS A 180 -15.46 -6.54 -2.93
N TRP A 181 -14.79 -7.27 -2.01
CA TRP A 181 -15.01 -7.12 -0.56
C TRP A 181 -14.65 -5.72 -0.06
N ILE A 182 -13.70 -5.03 -0.72
CA ILE A 182 -13.29 -3.67 -0.37
C ILE A 182 -14.46 -2.71 -0.57
N LEU A 183 -15.14 -2.79 -1.72
CA LEU A 183 -16.32 -1.97 -1.99
C LEU A 183 -17.50 -2.35 -1.09
N ARG A 184 -17.71 -3.65 -0.86
CA ARG A 184 -18.78 -4.14 0.03
C ARG A 184 -18.60 -3.67 1.47
N GLY A 185 -17.35 -3.62 1.98
CA GLY A 185 -17.03 -3.19 3.34
C GLY A 185 -16.84 -1.68 3.51
N ASN A 186 -16.82 -0.91 2.43
CA ASN A 186 -16.69 0.54 2.47
C ASN A 186 -18.05 1.21 2.70
N ARG A 187 -18.31 1.63 3.92
CA ARG A 187 -19.60 2.16 4.40
C ARG A 187 -19.45 3.50 5.11
N PRO A 188 -20.37 4.46 4.94
CA PRO A 188 -20.34 5.76 5.61
C PRO A 188 -21.11 5.73 6.92
N TYR A 189 -20.51 6.23 8.00
CA TYR A 189 -21.09 6.23 9.35
C TYR A 189 -20.97 7.57 10.05
N MET A 190 -21.88 7.84 11.00
CA MET A 190 -21.61 8.73 12.12
C MET A 190 -20.99 7.91 13.25
N VAL A 191 -19.81 8.35 13.72
CA VAL A 191 -18.99 7.67 14.74
C VAL A 191 -18.82 8.59 15.92
N LYS A 192 -19.14 8.11 17.13
CA LYS A 192 -18.98 8.87 18.38
C LYS A 192 -17.52 9.12 18.73
N ASN A 193 -17.27 10.07 19.64
CA ASN A 193 -15.93 10.39 20.09
C ASN A 193 -15.20 9.23 20.79
N ASP A 194 -15.94 8.27 21.36
CA ASP A 194 -15.37 7.05 21.96
C ASP A 194 -15.02 5.97 20.91
N GLY A 195 -15.22 6.25 19.63
CA GLY A 195 -14.94 5.33 18.51
C GLY A 195 -16.07 4.39 18.14
N THR A 196 -17.20 4.43 18.86
CA THR A 196 -18.35 3.57 18.55
C THR A 196 -19.15 4.09 17.36
N ILE A 197 -19.60 3.17 16.50
CA ILE A 197 -20.55 3.49 15.42
C ILE A 197 -21.89 3.86 16.04
N ASP A 198 -22.44 5.02 15.70
CA ASP A 198 -23.78 5.45 16.11
C ASP A 198 -24.83 4.97 15.13
N TYR A 199 -24.67 5.33 13.85
CA TYR A 199 -25.53 4.86 12.76
C TYR A 199 -24.87 5.00 11.38
N GLU A 200 -25.37 4.23 10.42
CA GLU A 200 -24.96 4.30 9.02
C GLU A 200 -25.69 5.43 8.29
N LEU A 201 -24.95 6.14 7.44
CA LEU A 201 -25.49 7.19 6.58
C LEU A 201 -26.04 6.60 5.27
N CYS A 202 -27.00 7.27 4.66
CA CYS A 202 -27.47 6.91 3.32
C CYS A 202 -26.31 7.04 2.31
N HIS A 203 -26.05 5.99 1.54
CA HIS A 203 -24.88 5.92 0.64
C HIS A 203 -24.90 6.95 -0.49
N THR A 204 -26.06 7.48 -0.83
CA THR A 204 -26.25 8.46 -1.92
C THR A 204 -26.56 9.87 -1.44
N ASP A 205 -26.99 10.04 -0.18
CA ASP A 205 -27.28 11.33 0.44
C ASP A 205 -26.96 11.31 1.94
N TYR A 206 -25.77 11.76 2.31
CA TYR A 206 -25.29 11.73 3.69
C TYR A 206 -26.06 12.65 4.64
N SER A 207 -26.91 13.56 4.15
CA SER A 207 -27.84 14.32 4.99
C SER A 207 -28.92 13.44 5.62
N LYS A 208 -28.98 12.16 5.22
CA LYS A 208 -29.93 11.15 5.69
C LYS A 208 -29.20 9.97 6.35
N LYS A 209 -29.91 9.30 7.25
CA LYS A 209 -29.53 7.96 7.73
C LYS A 209 -29.77 6.92 6.64
N ILE A 210 -29.33 5.70 6.86
CA ILE A 210 -29.43 4.60 5.88
C ILE A 210 -30.86 4.33 5.37
N ASP A 211 -31.87 4.71 6.14
CA ASP A 211 -33.27 4.60 5.71
C ASP A 211 -33.67 5.57 4.58
N GLY A 212 -32.78 6.50 4.22
CA GLY A 212 -32.96 7.50 3.17
C GLY A 212 -33.98 8.61 3.50
N VAL A 213 -34.50 8.62 4.72
CA VAL A 213 -35.58 9.54 5.17
C VAL A 213 -35.19 10.35 6.40
N THR A 214 -34.74 9.69 7.45
CA THR A 214 -34.36 10.33 8.72
C THR A 214 -33.13 11.23 8.54
N ALA A 215 -33.25 12.49 8.97
CA ALA A 215 -32.11 13.42 8.92
C ALA A 215 -30.95 12.92 9.75
N SER A 216 -29.73 13.07 9.21
CA SER A 216 -28.47 12.75 9.90
C SER A 216 -27.87 13.97 10.60
N ASP A 217 -26.90 13.73 11.47
CA ASP A 217 -26.13 14.78 12.14
C ASP A 217 -24.86 15.20 11.37
N VAL A 218 -24.74 14.84 10.11
CA VAL A 218 -23.53 15.05 9.28
C VAL A 218 -23.08 16.51 9.21
N SER A 219 -23.99 17.46 9.36
CA SER A 219 -23.73 18.92 9.40
C SER A 219 -23.94 19.53 10.79
N ASN A 220 -24.21 18.73 11.81
CA ASN A 220 -24.47 19.20 13.17
C ASN A 220 -23.16 19.41 13.94
N ALA A 221 -22.70 20.64 14.06
CA ALA A 221 -21.48 20.98 14.79
C ALA A 221 -21.54 20.61 16.31
N ALA A 222 -22.71 20.46 16.89
CA ALA A 222 -22.91 20.06 18.28
C ALA A 222 -22.91 18.53 18.48
N TYR A 223 -22.99 17.73 17.41
CA TYR A 223 -22.91 16.28 17.50
C TYR A 223 -21.59 15.83 18.11
N ALA A 224 -21.60 14.88 19.07
CA ALA A 224 -20.39 14.42 19.77
C ALA A 224 -19.71 13.26 19.03
N GLY A 225 -19.31 13.48 17.76
CA GLY A 225 -18.67 12.46 16.91
C GLY A 225 -18.30 13.03 15.55
N ASN A 226 -18.00 12.18 14.59
CA ASN A 226 -17.49 12.52 13.27
C ASN A 226 -18.17 11.68 12.18
N ALA A 227 -18.24 12.21 10.95
CA ALA A 227 -18.63 11.45 9.77
C ALA A 227 -17.41 10.69 9.25
N MET A 228 -17.46 9.37 9.22
CA MET A 228 -16.35 8.47 8.90
C MET A 228 -16.80 7.42 7.88
N ALA A 229 -15.88 7.00 7.02
CA ALA A 229 -16.07 5.87 6.12
C ALA A 229 -15.15 4.72 6.53
N THR A 230 -15.66 3.49 6.51
CA THR A 230 -14.83 2.31 6.76
C THR A 230 -14.06 1.89 5.52
N ILE A 231 -12.85 1.37 5.72
CA ILE A 231 -12.13 0.50 4.78
C ILE A 231 -12.00 -0.84 5.47
N PRO A 232 -12.51 -1.96 4.90
CA PRO A 232 -12.37 -3.28 5.50
C PRO A 232 -10.92 -3.71 5.52
N LEU A 233 -10.56 -4.68 6.35
CA LEU A 233 -9.21 -5.22 6.43
C LEU A 233 -8.71 -5.67 5.06
N ILE A 234 -7.53 -5.18 4.73
CA ILE A 234 -6.80 -5.52 3.51
C ILE A 234 -5.36 -5.87 3.90
N TRP A 235 -4.97 -7.08 3.58
CA TRP A 235 -3.59 -7.51 3.61
C TRP A 235 -2.90 -7.12 2.31
N VAL A 236 -1.76 -6.45 2.40
CA VAL A 236 -1.03 -5.94 1.24
C VAL A 236 0.36 -6.56 1.18
N LYS A 237 0.72 -7.10 0.01
CA LYS A 237 2.08 -7.54 -0.30
C LYS A 237 2.66 -6.66 -1.39
N ARG A 238 3.87 -6.15 -1.15
CA ARG A 238 4.61 -5.26 -2.06
C ARG A 238 5.98 -5.85 -2.34
N TYR A 239 6.33 -5.97 -3.62
CA TYR A 239 7.67 -6.42 -4.02
C TYR A 239 8.01 -5.91 -5.43
N THR A 240 9.32 -5.84 -5.71
CA THR A 240 9.83 -5.46 -7.04
C THR A 240 10.53 -6.65 -7.67
N GLU A 241 10.21 -6.94 -8.92
CA GLU A 241 10.82 -8.00 -9.73
C GLU A 241 10.86 -7.58 -11.20
N ASP A 242 12.01 -7.74 -11.88
CA ASP A 242 12.19 -7.51 -13.32
C ASP A 242 11.62 -6.15 -13.81
N ASN A 243 11.97 -5.05 -13.13
CA ASN A 243 11.48 -3.68 -13.38
C ASN A 243 9.98 -3.52 -13.25
N LYS A 244 9.32 -4.34 -12.44
CA LYS A 244 7.90 -4.25 -12.12
C LYS A 244 7.71 -4.15 -10.61
N GLN A 245 6.88 -3.23 -10.17
CA GLN A 245 6.43 -3.12 -8.78
C GLN A 245 5.07 -3.77 -8.64
N TYR A 246 5.01 -4.85 -7.88
CA TYR A 246 3.80 -5.64 -7.66
C TYR A 246 3.08 -5.19 -6.39
N HIS A 247 1.81 -4.93 -6.51
CA HIS A 247 0.89 -4.60 -5.41
C HIS A 247 -0.21 -5.65 -5.37
N LEU A 248 -0.24 -6.44 -4.31
CA LEU A 248 -1.25 -7.48 -4.10
C LEU A 248 -2.12 -7.13 -2.89
N PHE A 249 -3.42 -7.30 -3.02
CA PHE A 249 -4.43 -6.98 -2.01
C PHE A 249 -5.26 -8.22 -1.74
N CYS A 250 -5.32 -8.66 -0.50
CA CYS A 250 -6.04 -9.86 -0.10
C CYS A 250 -6.92 -9.61 1.13
N ASP A 251 -8.06 -10.29 1.20
CA ASP A 251 -8.91 -10.31 2.40
C ASP A 251 -8.33 -11.17 3.54
N THR A 252 -7.25 -11.87 3.26
CA THR A 252 -6.63 -12.85 4.15
C THR A 252 -5.10 -12.77 4.06
N GLN A 253 -4.37 -13.00 5.16
CA GLN A 253 -2.92 -13.13 5.14
C GLN A 253 -2.51 -14.47 4.52
N LEU A 254 -1.94 -14.46 3.32
CA LEU A 254 -1.57 -15.67 2.60
C LEU A 254 -0.16 -16.17 2.93
N ASP A 255 0.75 -15.26 3.27
CA ASP A 255 2.12 -15.52 3.74
C ASP A 255 2.62 -14.34 4.61
N ASP A 256 3.83 -14.47 5.19
CA ASP A 256 4.42 -13.47 6.10
C ASP A 256 4.82 -12.15 5.41
N ASP A 257 4.79 -12.10 4.08
CA ASP A 257 5.05 -10.86 3.34
C ASP A 257 3.78 -10.00 3.16
N PHE A 258 2.60 -10.55 3.39
CA PHE A 258 1.38 -9.76 3.47
C PHE A 258 1.30 -9.05 4.82
N THR A 259 1.20 -7.73 4.79
CA THR A 259 1.11 -6.85 5.96
C THR A 259 -0.20 -6.08 5.97
N ALA A 260 -0.66 -5.70 7.15
CA ALA A 260 -1.89 -4.94 7.35
C ALA A 260 -1.62 -3.62 8.11
N GLY A 261 -0.54 -2.89 7.73
CA GLY A 261 -0.05 -1.72 8.47
C GLY A 261 -1.10 -0.64 8.72
N ALA A 262 -2.04 -0.41 7.78
CA ALA A 262 -3.14 0.54 7.95
C ALA A 262 -4.19 0.10 8.99
N PHE A 263 -4.16 -1.16 9.43
CA PHE A 263 -5.11 -1.77 10.37
C PHE A 263 -4.44 -2.21 11.66
N THR A 264 -3.12 -2.00 11.80
CA THR A 264 -2.35 -2.44 12.96
C THR A 264 -2.33 -1.35 14.03
N ARG A 265 -2.76 -1.68 15.25
CA ARG A 265 -2.74 -0.80 16.41
C ARG A 265 -1.36 -0.80 17.08
N ALA A 266 -1.15 0.13 18.03
CA ALA A 266 0.09 0.27 18.78
C ALA A 266 0.49 -0.98 19.58
N ASP A 267 -0.47 -1.80 19.99
CA ASP A 267 -0.27 -3.05 20.72
C ASP A 267 -0.06 -4.26 19.78
N GLY A 268 -0.04 -4.03 18.46
CA GLY A 268 0.12 -5.07 17.44
C GLY A 268 -1.18 -5.79 17.06
N SER A 269 -2.31 -5.45 17.66
CA SER A 269 -3.60 -5.99 17.24
C SER A 269 -3.99 -5.48 15.86
N ILE A 270 -4.73 -6.30 15.10
CA ILE A 270 -5.18 -6.00 13.75
C ILE A 270 -6.70 -5.85 13.77
N GLU A 271 -7.16 -4.67 13.34
CA GLU A 271 -8.57 -4.34 13.29
C GLU A 271 -9.25 -4.88 12.04
N PRO A 272 -10.52 -5.29 12.11
CA PRO A 272 -11.26 -5.79 10.95
C PRO A 272 -11.61 -4.71 9.93
N TYR A 273 -11.48 -3.46 10.27
CA TYR A 273 -11.62 -2.28 9.40
C TYR A 273 -10.92 -1.08 10.04
N THR A 274 -10.65 -0.05 9.25
CA THR A 274 -10.19 1.26 9.73
C THR A 274 -11.16 2.35 9.30
N PHE A 275 -11.18 3.47 10.02
CA PHE A 275 -12.01 4.62 9.70
C PHE A 275 -11.22 5.72 8.99
N CYS A 276 -11.75 6.20 7.88
CA CYS A 276 -11.26 7.39 7.18
C CYS A 276 -12.27 8.54 7.33
N PRO A 277 -11.82 9.78 7.56
CA PRO A 277 -12.71 10.93 7.63
C PRO A 277 -13.37 11.21 6.28
N MET A 278 -14.69 11.35 6.27
CA MET A 278 -15.46 11.64 5.06
C MET A 278 -15.18 13.04 4.52
N PHE A 279 -14.85 13.99 5.41
CA PHE A 279 -14.61 15.38 5.05
C PHE A 279 -13.22 15.84 5.49
N THR A 280 -12.75 16.95 4.91
CA THR A 280 -11.55 17.65 5.39
C THR A 280 -11.75 18.13 6.83
N GLY A 281 -10.65 18.28 7.56
CA GLY A 281 -10.71 18.65 8.97
C GLY A 281 -11.19 20.07 9.23
N SER A 282 -12.06 20.25 10.18
CA SER A 282 -12.51 21.53 10.69
C SER A 282 -12.27 21.66 12.20
N LEU A 283 -11.95 22.85 12.68
CA LEU A 283 -11.75 23.10 14.11
C LEU A 283 -13.05 23.53 14.77
N ILE A 284 -13.63 22.69 15.61
CA ILE A 284 -14.88 22.93 16.31
C ILE A 284 -14.63 22.65 17.82
N LEU A 285 -14.75 23.66 18.66
CA LEU A 285 -14.58 23.58 20.11
C LEU A 285 -13.24 22.89 20.51
N ASN A 286 -12.15 23.32 19.88
CA ASN A 286 -10.80 22.75 20.06
C ASN A 286 -10.68 21.25 19.69
N LYS A 287 -11.54 20.75 18.81
CA LYS A 287 -11.50 19.40 18.26
C LYS A 287 -11.35 19.45 16.76
N LEU A 288 -10.48 18.64 16.21
CA LEU A 288 -10.40 18.42 14.77
C LEU A 288 -11.51 17.47 14.35
N ARG A 289 -12.42 17.95 13.53
CA ARG A 289 -13.70 17.28 13.24
C ARG A 289 -13.89 17.02 11.74
N SER A 290 -14.51 15.88 11.44
CA SER A 290 -15.07 15.53 10.12
C SER A 290 -16.57 15.78 10.11
N ILE A 291 -16.97 17.05 9.95
CA ILE A 291 -18.37 17.51 9.92
C ILE A 291 -18.55 18.42 8.70
N ALA A 292 -19.69 18.28 8.03
CA ALA A 292 -20.00 19.04 6.80
C ALA A 292 -20.35 20.50 7.09
N GLY A 293 -20.15 21.35 6.06
CA GLY A 293 -20.56 22.75 6.07
C GLY A 293 -19.64 23.69 6.84
N GLN A 294 -18.46 23.23 7.27
CA GLN A 294 -17.51 24.03 8.06
C GLN A 294 -16.37 24.62 7.20
N GLY A 295 -15.66 25.60 7.74
CA GLY A 295 -14.37 26.02 7.21
C GLY A 295 -13.29 24.97 7.52
N GLN A 296 -12.33 24.78 6.61
CA GLN A 296 -11.20 23.90 6.91
C GLN A 296 -10.34 24.50 8.02
N MET A 297 -9.83 23.65 8.92
CA MET A 297 -8.79 24.01 9.87
C MET A 297 -7.47 24.17 9.11
N THR A 298 -6.85 25.32 9.21
CA THR A 298 -5.53 25.58 8.64
C THR A 298 -4.70 26.45 9.58
N SER A 299 -3.46 26.74 9.17
CA SER A 299 -2.55 27.63 9.92
C SER A 299 -2.29 27.17 11.36
N GLN A 300 -2.25 25.86 11.56
CA GLN A 300 -1.88 25.23 12.84
C GLN A 300 -0.52 24.53 12.72
N THR A 301 0.20 24.43 13.82
CA THR A 301 1.38 23.54 13.92
C THR A 301 0.93 22.10 13.94
N GLY A 302 1.80 21.16 13.53
CA GLY A 302 1.49 19.73 13.61
C GLY A 302 1.17 19.26 15.03
N THR A 303 1.86 19.80 16.04
CA THR A 303 1.57 19.55 17.47
C THR A 303 0.14 19.95 17.85
N ASN A 304 -0.33 21.12 17.37
CA ASN A 304 -1.71 21.55 17.59
C ASN A 304 -2.71 20.67 16.85
N GLU A 305 -2.44 20.31 15.59
CA GLU A 305 -3.29 19.43 14.78
C GLU A 305 -3.50 18.06 15.45
N ILE A 306 -2.41 17.46 15.97
CA ILE A 306 -2.44 16.20 16.74
C ILE A 306 -3.26 16.40 18.04
N THR A 307 -3.02 17.48 18.76
CA THR A 307 -3.75 17.79 20.01
C THR A 307 -5.26 17.91 19.74
N TYR A 308 -5.66 18.64 18.71
CA TYR A 308 -7.06 18.81 18.36
C TYR A 308 -7.71 17.49 17.88
N ALA A 309 -6.98 16.62 17.21
CA ALA A 309 -7.44 15.30 16.87
C ALA A 309 -7.69 14.47 18.15
N LYS A 310 -6.71 14.41 19.05
CA LYS A 310 -6.80 13.68 20.33
C LYS A 310 -7.86 14.23 21.30
N ASN A 311 -8.25 15.48 21.16
CA ASN A 311 -9.37 16.05 21.92
C ASN A 311 -10.74 15.40 21.59
N ASN A 312 -10.87 14.66 20.46
CA ASN A 312 -12.06 13.83 20.24
C ASN A 312 -12.09 12.60 21.16
N GLY A 313 -10.92 12.01 21.46
CA GLY A 313 -10.73 10.84 22.32
C GLY A 313 -9.33 10.25 22.13
N ALA A 314 -8.91 9.36 23.02
CA ALA A 314 -7.55 8.82 23.04
C ALA A 314 -7.17 8.03 21.77
N LEU A 315 -8.15 7.45 21.09
CA LEU A 315 -7.95 6.69 19.84
C LEU A 315 -7.82 7.57 18.59
N TRP A 316 -8.12 8.86 18.71
CA TRP A 316 -8.09 9.79 17.56
C TRP A 316 -6.72 10.39 17.35
N ASN A 317 -6.31 10.50 16.08
CA ASN A 317 -5.09 11.18 15.68
C ASN A 317 -5.27 11.87 14.31
N ILE A 318 -4.25 12.59 13.83
CA ILE A 318 -4.21 13.00 12.43
C ILE A 318 -3.91 11.79 11.53
N GLY A 319 -4.10 11.93 10.20
CA GLY A 319 -3.80 10.88 9.23
C GLY A 319 -2.40 10.31 9.38
N TYR A 320 -2.20 9.08 8.93
CA TYR A 320 -0.91 8.40 9.02
C TYR A 320 -0.54 7.71 7.69
N PHE A 321 0.76 7.53 7.48
CA PHE A 321 1.29 7.15 6.17
C PHE A 321 0.72 5.83 5.64
N SER A 322 0.60 4.80 6.47
CA SER A 322 0.12 3.49 6.01
C SER A 322 -1.31 3.53 5.43
N ILE A 323 -2.22 4.34 6.00
CA ILE A 323 -3.58 4.50 5.44
C ILE A 323 -3.58 5.38 4.19
N VAL A 324 -2.75 6.43 4.13
CA VAL A 324 -2.61 7.28 2.95
C VAL A 324 -2.03 6.48 1.78
N GLN A 325 -0.97 5.71 2.03
CA GLN A 325 -0.36 4.82 1.04
C GLN A 325 -1.37 3.80 0.51
N LEU A 326 -2.12 3.13 1.40
CA LEU A 326 -3.17 2.18 1.01
C LEU A 326 -4.22 2.86 0.11
N ARG A 327 -4.68 4.05 0.46
CA ARG A 327 -5.68 4.78 -0.34
C ARG A 327 -5.15 5.14 -1.73
N TRP A 328 -3.89 5.55 -1.86
CA TRP A 328 -3.27 5.81 -3.17
C TRP A 328 -3.18 4.54 -4.02
N GLU A 329 -2.85 3.43 -3.40
CA GLU A 329 -2.81 2.12 -4.07
C GLU A 329 -4.21 1.65 -4.50
N LEU A 330 -5.24 1.87 -3.67
CA LEU A 330 -6.63 1.58 -4.04
C LEU A 330 -7.13 2.49 -5.18
N GLU A 331 -6.74 3.77 -5.22
CA GLU A 331 -7.01 4.63 -6.37
C GLU A 331 -6.41 4.05 -7.66
N THR A 332 -5.14 3.56 -7.60
CA THR A 332 -4.50 2.91 -8.74
C THR A 332 -5.17 1.57 -9.09
N LEU A 333 -5.51 0.75 -8.08
CA LEU A 333 -6.18 -0.53 -8.29
C LEU A 333 -7.52 -0.34 -9.01
N PHE A 334 -8.36 0.58 -8.56
CA PHE A 334 -9.68 0.75 -9.15
C PHE A 334 -9.63 1.45 -10.51
N THR A 335 -8.69 2.38 -10.72
CA THR A 335 -8.64 3.20 -11.94
C THR A 335 -7.65 2.71 -12.99
N ARG A 336 -6.75 1.79 -12.66
CA ARG A 336 -5.67 1.30 -13.54
C ARG A 336 -4.86 2.45 -14.16
N SER A 337 -4.55 3.49 -13.36
CA SER A 337 -3.82 4.66 -13.79
C SER A 337 -3.01 5.28 -12.65
N THR A 338 -1.85 5.82 -12.98
CA THR A 338 -1.08 6.68 -12.07
C THR A 338 -1.46 8.16 -12.19
N ASN A 339 -2.20 8.56 -13.22
CA ASN A 339 -2.75 9.91 -13.33
C ASN A 339 -4.05 10.06 -12.55
N LYS A 340 -3.93 10.35 -11.25
CA LYS A 340 -5.08 10.46 -10.35
C LYS A 340 -6.06 11.58 -10.71
N GLN A 341 -5.59 12.63 -11.42
CA GLN A 341 -6.46 13.74 -11.84
C GLN A 341 -7.41 13.31 -12.94
N ASP A 342 -6.89 12.68 -13.99
CA ASP A 342 -7.71 12.25 -15.12
C ASP A 342 -8.58 11.04 -14.76
N ALA A 343 -8.07 10.17 -13.89
CA ALA A 343 -8.76 8.93 -13.52
C ALA A 343 -9.82 9.10 -12.42
N CYS A 344 -9.53 9.94 -11.39
CA CYS A 344 -10.40 10.12 -10.21
C CYS A 344 -11.08 11.50 -10.17
N GLY A 345 -10.69 12.41 -11.04
CA GLY A 345 -11.15 13.80 -11.05
C GLY A 345 -10.15 14.79 -10.45
N TYR A 346 -10.26 16.03 -10.85
CA TYR A 346 -9.25 17.06 -10.59
C TYR A 346 -9.26 17.61 -9.16
N GLY A 347 -10.39 17.90 -8.57
CA GLY A 347 -10.43 18.58 -7.27
C GLY A 347 -10.22 20.09 -7.34
N ASN A 348 -10.01 20.73 -6.21
CA ASN A 348 -9.88 22.20 -6.08
C ASN A 348 -8.44 22.68 -6.35
N TYR A 349 -8.11 22.96 -7.60
CA TYR A 349 -6.83 23.51 -8.06
C TYR A 349 -7.03 24.86 -8.78
N THR A 350 -7.53 25.84 -8.03
CA THR A 350 -7.96 27.13 -8.57
C THR A 350 -6.83 28.10 -8.83
N GLY A 351 -5.61 27.82 -8.37
CA GLY A 351 -4.53 28.81 -8.28
C GLY A 351 -4.76 29.81 -7.13
N GLY A 352 -5.61 29.48 -6.14
CA GLY A 352 -5.90 30.33 -5.00
C GLY A 352 -4.69 30.59 -4.12
N THR A 353 -4.61 31.78 -3.54
CA THR A 353 -3.43 32.26 -2.79
C THR A 353 -3.74 32.55 -1.31
N GLN A 354 -4.91 32.22 -0.83
CA GLN A 354 -5.36 32.53 0.54
C GLN A 354 -6.46 31.58 1.03
N ALA A 355 -6.72 31.59 2.33
CA ALA A 355 -7.61 30.65 3.01
C ALA A 355 -9.07 30.61 2.44
N ASN A 356 -9.57 31.71 1.90
CA ASN A 356 -10.91 31.74 1.27
C ASN A 356 -10.97 31.02 -0.09
N SER A 357 -9.83 30.62 -0.63
CA SER A 357 -9.76 29.77 -1.83
C SER A 357 -10.00 28.30 -1.54
N LEU A 358 -10.00 27.89 -0.25
CA LEU A 358 -10.25 26.53 0.16
C LEU A 358 -11.74 26.18 0.09
N SER A 359 -12.03 24.96 -0.30
CA SER A 359 -13.41 24.45 -0.27
C SER A 359 -13.89 24.26 1.18
N ARG A 360 -15.17 24.51 1.43
CA ARG A 360 -15.77 24.11 2.71
C ARG A 360 -15.86 22.58 2.79
N THR A 361 -15.91 22.07 4.02
CA THR A 361 -16.09 20.64 4.27
C THR A 361 -17.50 20.19 3.87
N GLY A 362 -17.64 18.96 3.36
CA GLY A 362 -18.95 18.37 3.09
C GLY A 362 -19.71 19.04 1.95
N THR A 363 -19.04 19.46 0.89
CA THR A 363 -19.71 20.04 -0.29
C THR A 363 -20.30 18.96 -1.21
N LEU A 364 -19.92 17.70 -1.03
CA LEU A 364 -20.38 16.54 -1.81
C LEU A 364 -21.22 15.58 -0.96
N LEU A 365 -22.27 16.08 -0.29
CA LEU A 365 -23.17 15.23 0.52
C LEU A 365 -23.94 14.23 -0.31
N THR A 366 -24.18 14.55 -1.58
CA THR A 366 -24.84 13.66 -2.56
C THR A 366 -23.82 13.12 -3.56
N GLY A 367 -24.24 12.21 -4.44
CA GLY A 367 -23.38 11.66 -5.51
C GLY A 367 -22.64 10.37 -5.13
N GLY A 368 -23.00 9.74 -4.02
CA GLY A 368 -22.54 8.37 -3.69
C GLY A 368 -21.10 8.28 -3.23
N ARG A 369 -20.55 7.07 -3.37
CA ARG A 369 -19.21 6.66 -2.92
C ARG A 369 -18.09 7.32 -3.70
N PHE A 370 -18.27 7.53 -4.99
CA PHE A 370 -17.31 8.11 -5.93
C PHE A 370 -17.92 9.33 -6.61
N TYR A 371 -17.16 10.40 -6.69
CA TYR A 371 -17.57 11.62 -7.36
C TYR A 371 -16.36 12.41 -7.83
N GLY A 372 -16.39 12.93 -9.04
CA GLY A 372 -15.28 13.72 -9.57
C GLY A 372 -15.64 14.40 -10.88
N TYR A 373 -14.80 15.33 -11.31
CA TYR A 373 -14.97 16.04 -12.56
C TYR A 373 -13.80 15.74 -13.50
N GLY A 374 -14.08 15.42 -14.75
CA GLY A 374 -13.10 15.13 -15.78
C GLY A 374 -12.36 16.35 -16.32
N SER A 375 -12.64 17.53 -15.80
CA SER A 375 -11.91 18.78 -16.13
C SER A 375 -11.59 19.60 -14.87
N LYS A 376 -10.68 20.57 -15.02
CA LYS A 376 -10.29 21.49 -13.95
C LYS A 376 -11.46 22.41 -13.55
N VAL A 377 -12.26 21.95 -12.63
CA VAL A 377 -13.30 22.74 -11.98
C VAL A 377 -12.95 22.90 -10.50
N ASN A 378 -13.30 24.03 -9.91
CA ASN A 378 -13.02 24.36 -8.51
C ASN A 378 -13.92 23.57 -7.55
N LYS A 379 -13.87 22.24 -7.61
CA LYS A 379 -14.75 21.37 -6.84
C LYS A 379 -13.97 20.19 -6.27
N LEU A 380 -14.37 19.72 -5.12
CA LEU A 380 -13.83 18.53 -4.52
C LEU A 380 -14.05 17.29 -5.40
N ARG A 381 -13.24 16.28 -5.21
CA ARG A 381 -13.52 14.92 -5.64
C ARG A 381 -13.84 14.04 -4.42
N LYS A 382 -14.46 12.92 -4.65
CA LYS A 382 -14.77 11.93 -3.61
C LYS A 382 -14.33 10.56 -4.06
N PHE A 383 -13.62 9.87 -3.18
CA PHE A 383 -13.16 8.49 -3.38
C PHE A 383 -13.48 7.68 -2.12
N MET A 384 -14.22 6.59 -2.28
CA MET A 384 -14.64 5.72 -1.18
C MET A 384 -15.30 6.50 -0.02
N HIS A 385 -16.33 7.28 -0.34
CA HIS A 385 -17.08 8.16 0.58
C HIS A 385 -16.28 9.34 1.16
N CYS A 386 -14.97 9.44 0.92
CA CYS A 386 -14.13 10.50 1.49
C CYS A 386 -13.87 11.61 0.47
N GLU A 387 -14.25 12.85 0.81
CA GLU A 387 -13.87 14.04 0.03
C GLU A 387 -12.36 14.22 0.03
N GLN A 388 -11.80 14.62 -1.10
CA GLN A 388 -10.38 14.80 -1.31
C GLN A 388 -10.13 16.08 -2.13
N GLN A 389 -8.85 16.53 -2.12
CA GLN A 389 -8.37 17.63 -2.93
C GLN A 389 -9.14 18.93 -2.66
N ALA A 390 -9.30 19.25 -1.39
CA ALA A 390 -10.05 20.42 -0.94
C ALA A 390 -9.27 21.75 -1.06
N GLY A 391 -8.04 21.68 -1.53
CA GLY A 391 -7.19 22.84 -1.79
C GLY A 391 -6.16 23.13 -0.70
N ALA A 392 -6.05 22.31 0.34
CA ALA A 392 -4.99 22.35 1.35
C ALA A 392 -4.20 21.06 1.37
N TRP A 393 -2.90 21.16 1.64
CA TRP A 393 -2.05 20.05 2.01
C TRP A 393 -2.53 19.41 3.33
N GLU A 394 -2.45 18.11 3.43
CA GLU A 394 -2.80 17.38 4.65
C GLU A 394 -1.53 16.88 5.33
N ARG A 395 -1.30 17.30 6.57
CA ARG A 395 -0.23 16.78 7.41
C ARG A 395 -0.58 15.39 7.91
N ILE A 396 0.42 14.48 7.89
CA ILE A 396 0.24 13.10 8.31
C ILE A 396 1.37 12.67 9.25
N ASN A 397 1.07 11.75 10.15
CA ASN A 397 2.02 11.02 10.97
C ASN A 397 2.64 9.84 10.21
N GLY A 398 3.66 9.24 10.80
CA GLY A 398 4.25 7.98 10.32
C GLY A 398 5.17 8.12 9.12
N LEU A 399 5.35 9.32 8.56
CA LEU A 399 6.33 9.62 7.51
C LEU A 399 7.09 10.90 7.84
N LEU A 400 8.40 10.77 8.00
CA LEU A 400 9.34 11.88 8.20
C LEU A 400 10.42 11.84 7.14
N TYR A 401 11.05 13.00 6.92
CA TYR A 401 12.25 13.12 6.10
C TYR A 401 13.37 13.70 6.95
N VAL A 402 14.31 12.84 7.35
CA VAL A 402 15.34 13.17 8.34
C VAL A 402 16.71 13.07 7.68
N GLY A 403 17.44 14.18 7.65
CA GLY A 403 18.77 14.21 7.04
C GLY A 403 18.80 13.73 5.60
N GLY A 404 17.76 14.02 4.82
CA GLY A 404 17.65 13.63 3.42
C GLY A 404 17.21 12.18 3.19
N LYS A 405 16.65 11.49 4.18
CA LYS A 405 16.15 10.12 4.09
C LYS A 405 14.72 9.99 4.59
N TYR A 406 13.94 9.07 3.97
CA TYR A 406 12.61 8.73 4.47
C TYR A 406 12.70 7.82 5.69
N TYR A 407 11.98 8.19 6.73
CA TYR A 407 11.74 7.43 7.94
C TYR A 407 10.26 7.13 8.05
N VAL A 408 9.91 5.85 8.21
CA VAL A 408 8.51 5.41 8.21
C VAL A 408 8.17 4.60 9.47
N LYS A 409 6.95 4.81 9.97
CA LYS A 409 6.38 4.03 11.07
C LYS A 409 4.91 3.77 10.79
N GLU A 410 4.50 2.50 10.85
CA GLU A 410 3.17 2.07 10.43
C GLU A 410 2.09 2.28 11.49
N SER A 411 2.46 2.26 12.79
CA SER A 411 1.53 2.40 13.90
C SER A 411 2.04 3.33 15.01
N GLU A 412 1.15 3.81 15.85
CA GLU A 412 1.50 4.62 17.06
C GLU A 412 2.45 3.86 18.02
N PRO A 413 3.18 4.57 18.91
CA PRO A 413 3.24 6.03 19.04
C PRO A 413 4.12 6.67 17.96
N TYR A 414 3.65 7.78 17.39
CA TYR A 414 4.44 8.61 16.48
C TYR A 414 5.20 9.69 17.25
N ASN A 415 6.31 10.16 16.67
CA ASN A 415 7.10 11.27 17.20
C ASN A 415 7.66 12.13 16.05
N GLU A 416 8.27 13.25 16.42
CA GLU A 416 8.80 14.25 15.48
C GLU A 416 10.31 14.11 15.25
N THR A 417 10.97 13.11 15.84
CA THR A 417 12.44 12.91 15.78
C THR A 417 12.83 11.76 14.85
N GLY A 418 11.92 10.83 14.61
CA GLY A 418 12.18 9.58 13.87
C GLY A 418 12.68 8.44 14.75
N ASP A 419 12.67 8.60 16.07
CA ASP A 419 13.07 7.55 17.01
C ASP A 419 12.09 6.37 16.93
N GLY A 420 12.63 5.16 16.68
CA GLY A 420 11.82 3.95 16.47
C GLY A 420 11.10 3.87 15.12
N TYR A 421 11.45 4.76 14.19
CA TYR A 421 11.04 4.66 12.79
C TYR A 421 12.03 3.80 12.00
N ILE A 422 11.57 3.17 10.94
CA ILE A 422 12.39 2.45 9.97
C ILE A 422 13.04 3.48 9.03
N ASN A 423 14.36 3.56 9.03
CA ASN A 423 15.11 4.31 8.01
C ASN A 423 15.12 3.48 6.72
N THR A 424 14.43 3.94 5.69
CA THR A 424 14.34 3.25 4.40
C THR A 424 15.64 3.29 3.59
N GLY A 425 16.58 4.18 3.94
CA GLY A 425 17.77 4.47 3.13
C GLY A 425 17.47 5.29 1.87
N LEU A 426 16.21 5.49 1.50
CA LEU A 426 15.78 6.17 0.29
C LEU A 426 15.78 7.69 0.47
N SER A 427 16.04 8.41 -0.63
CA SER A 427 16.06 9.88 -0.69
C SER A 427 15.50 10.38 -2.01
N MET A 428 14.94 11.57 -2.00
CA MET A 428 14.62 12.30 -3.23
C MET A 428 15.88 12.90 -3.86
N SER A 429 15.83 13.03 -5.18
CA SER A 429 16.85 13.65 -6.01
C SER A 429 16.21 14.50 -7.12
N GLY A 430 17.01 15.33 -7.80
CA GLY A 430 16.57 16.25 -8.83
C GLY A 430 16.38 17.68 -8.31
N THR A 431 15.42 18.40 -8.84
CA THR A 431 15.05 19.75 -8.38
C THR A 431 14.37 19.66 -7.00
N SER A 432 14.42 20.73 -6.20
CA SER A 432 13.80 20.74 -4.85
C SER A 432 12.27 20.61 -4.86
N GLY A 433 11.64 20.66 -6.04
CA GLY A 433 10.21 20.44 -6.27
C GLY A 433 9.91 20.20 -7.74
N GLY A 434 8.93 19.37 -8.05
CA GLY A 434 8.54 19.03 -9.41
C GLY A 434 7.71 17.75 -9.48
N TYR A 435 7.46 17.26 -10.69
CA TYR A 435 6.71 16.02 -10.88
C TYR A 435 7.57 14.80 -10.56
N ILE A 436 6.98 13.82 -9.88
CA ILE A 436 7.60 12.55 -9.54
C ILE A 436 7.82 11.75 -10.83
N LYS A 437 9.07 11.32 -11.05
CA LYS A 437 9.48 10.45 -12.14
C LYS A 437 9.67 9.02 -11.70
N THR A 438 10.29 8.81 -10.53
CA THR A 438 10.61 7.48 -10.02
C THR A 438 10.13 7.33 -8.59
N GLN A 439 9.58 6.16 -8.27
CA GLN A 439 9.30 5.71 -6.92
C GLN A 439 10.02 4.38 -6.65
N VAL A 440 10.48 4.19 -5.43
CA VAL A 440 11.03 2.91 -4.97
C VAL A 440 10.10 2.31 -3.94
N MET A 441 9.77 1.05 -4.14
CA MET A 441 8.88 0.28 -3.29
C MET A 441 9.65 -0.40 -2.16
N THR A 442 9.05 -0.40 -0.97
CA THR A 442 9.41 -1.24 0.18
C THR A 442 8.17 -1.96 0.71
N LYS A 443 8.30 -2.80 1.73
CA LYS A 443 7.13 -3.41 2.41
C LYS A 443 6.16 -2.36 2.97
N GLN A 444 6.65 -1.19 3.39
CA GLN A 444 5.86 -0.11 4.01
C GLN A 444 5.14 0.77 3.00
N GLY A 445 5.58 0.82 1.75
CA GLY A 445 4.97 1.65 0.72
C GLY A 445 5.91 2.05 -0.41
N CYS A 446 5.45 3.00 -1.23
CA CYS A 446 6.21 3.57 -2.33
C CYS A 446 6.69 4.98 -1.98
N PHE A 447 7.97 5.24 -2.20
CA PHE A 447 8.62 6.51 -1.86
C PHE A 447 9.15 7.17 -3.12
N PRO A 448 8.78 8.42 -3.41
CA PRO A 448 9.40 9.20 -4.49
C PRO A 448 10.92 9.31 -4.30
N THR A 449 11.69 9.04 -5.36
CA THR A 449 13.16 9.09 -5.30
C THR A 449 13.78 9.97 -6.37
N GLU A 450 13.08 10.26 -7.45
CA GLU A 450 13.54 11.16 -8.51
C GLU A 450 12.39 12.05 -8.98
N LEU A 451 12.67 13.35 -9.12
CA LEU A 451 11.80 14.33 -9.76
C LEU A 451 12.28 14.59 -11.19
N GLY A 452 11.36 14.92 -12.09
CA GLY A 452 11.67 15.13 -13.51
C GLY A 452 10.63 14.53 -14.45
N GLY A 453 9.47 14.13 -13.93
CA GLY A 453 8.28 13.78 -14.69
C GLY A 453 7.54 15.01 -15.21
N SER A 454 6.29 14.82 -15.63
CA SER A 454 5.38 15.88 -16.07
C SER A 454 3.94 15.60 -15.62
N SER A 455 3.01 16.49 -15.95
CA SER A 455 1.57 16.28 -15.77
C SER A 455 1.02 15.05 -16.51
N ASP A 456 1.74 14.56 -17.51
CA ASP A 456 1.28 13.55 -18.46
C ASP A 456 2.17 12.30 -18.50
N THR A 457 3.21 12.25 -17.62
CA THR A 457 4.16 11.14 -17.59
C THR A 457 4.39 10.60 -16.17
N TYR A 458 4.70 9.33 -16.10
CA TYR A 458 5.01 8.58 -14.88
C TYR A 458 3.88 8.62 -13.84
N TYR A 459 4.00 9.42 -12.79
CA TYR A 459 3.03 9.47 -11.68
C TYR A 459 2.10 10.69 -11.73
N CYS A 460 2.36 11.66 -12.62
CA CYS A 460 1.55 12.85 -12.85
C CYS A 460 1.25 13.67 -11.57
N CYS A 461 2.04 13.54 -10.54
CA CYS A 461 1.88 14.21 -9.25
C CYS A 461 3.21 14.74 -8.73
N GLY A 462 3.15 15.69 -7.79
CA GLY A 462 4.30 16.43 -7.34
C GLY A 462 5.03 15.88 -6.14
N GLY A 463 6.31 16.20 -6.05
CA GLY A 463 7.14 15.98 -4.90
C GLY A 463 7.95 17.20 -4.54
N TRP A 464 8.17 17.43 -3.22
CA TRP A 464 9.06 18.46 -2.69
C TRP A 464 9.84 17.92 -1.51
N TYR A 465 11.09 18.31 -1.38
CA TYR A 465 11.94 17.88 -0.28
C TYR A 465 12.95 18.94 0.15
N ASN A 466 13.41 18.81 1.41
CA ASN A 466 14.53 19.55 1.98
C ASN A 466 15.39 18.59 2.80
N ALA A 467 16.65 18.45 2.45
CA ALA A 467 17.56 17.50 3.12
C ALA A 467 18.20 18.04 4.43
N GLY A 468 17.98 19.31 4.74
CA GLY A 468 18.73 20.00 5.81
C GLY A 468 18.11 19.95 7.19
N GLN A 469 16.95 19.30 7.38
CA GLN A 469 16.17 19.38 8.62
C GLN A 469 15.38 18.07 8.86
N VAL A 470 14.54 18.05 9.89
CA VAL A 470 13.54 17.00 10.13
C VAL A 470 12.19 17.52 9.63
N ASP A 471 11.73 16.99 8.52
CA ASP A 471 10.48 17.38 7.87
C ASP A 471 9.36 16.40 8.17
N HIS A 472 8.17 16.96 8.38
CA HIS A 472 6.93 16.23 8.59
C HIS A 472 6.16 16.17 7.27
N ALA A 473 5.74 14.99 6.84
CA ALA A 473 5.12 14.84 5.53
C ALA A 473 3.77 15.56 5.42
N LEU A 474 3.60 16.26 4.29
CA LEU A 474 2.33 16.78 3.81
C LEU A 474 1.96 16.03 2.53
N VAL A 475 0.67 15.75 2.35
CA VAL A 475 0.17 14.98 1.20
C VAL A 475 -1.02 15.66 0.53
N GLY A 476 -1.29 15.26 -0.71
CA GLY A 476 -2.49 15.65 -1.45
C GLY A 476 -2.36 16.87 -2.35
N GLY A 477 -1.54 17.84 -2.01
CA GLY A 477 -1.37 19.10 -2.76
C GLY A 477 -2.35 20.20 -2.34
N SER A 478 -2.06 21.44 -2.74
CA SER A 478 -2.92 22.60 -2.46
C SER A 478 -3.48 23.24 -3.74
N CYS A 479 -4.49 24.09 -3.58
CA CYS A 479 -5.06 24.85 -4.71
C CYS A 479 -4.07 25.84 -5.32
N TYR A 480 -2.99 26.17 -4.62
CA TYR A 480 -1.89 27.01 -5.12
C TYR A 480 -0.99 26.27 -6.11
N ASP A 481 -0.80 24.96 -5.90
CA ASP A 481 0.21 24.15 -6.61
C ASP A 481 -0.26 23.68 -8.00
N SER A 482 -1.39 24.14 -8.46
CA SER A 482 -1.92 23.88 -9.81
C SER A 482 -2.21 22.40 -10.11
N LEU A 483 -1.39 21.70 -10.89
CA LEU A 483 -1.65 20.34 -11.40
C LEU A 483 -1.11 19.22 -10.53
N LEU A 484 -0.71 19.52 -9.32
CA LEU A 484 -0.06 18.56 -8.42
C LEU A 484 -1.09 17.89 -7.54
N CYS A 485 -1.44 16.69 -7.88
CA CYS A 485 -2.67 16.04 -7.40
C CYS A 485 -2.44 14.89 -6.41
N GLY A 486 -3.51 14.28 -6.02
CA GLY A 486 -3.79 13.16 -5.11
C GLY A 486 -2.65 12.33 -4.54
N GLY A 487 -1.65 12.00 -5.32
CA GLY A 487 -0.44 11.31 -4.89
C GLY A 487 0.74 12.22 -4.54
N ALA A 488 0.53 13.54 -4.42
CA ALA A 488 1.60 14.50 -4.14
C ALA A 488 2.15 14.34 -2.71
N VAL A 489 3.47 14.42 -2.58
CA VAL A 489 4.21 14.33 -1.32
C VAL A 489 5.12 15.54 -1.15
N ASN A 490 5.01 16.20 -0.03
CA ASN A 490 5.88 17.31 0.35
C ASN A 490 6.56 16.99 1.68
N VAL A 491 7.88 16.87 1.66
CA VAL A 491 8.75 16.62 2.80
C VAL A 491 9.79 17.73 2.92
N ASN A 492 9.30 18.98 2.91
CA ASN A 492 10.12 20.18 3.15
C ASN A 492 9.53 21.12 4.23
N ASN A 493 8.66 20.57 5.10
CA ASN A 493 7.98 21.34 6.13
C ASN A 493 8.27 20.79 7.52
N LEU A 494 8.78 21.66 8.41
CA LEU A 494 8.89 21.33 9.84
C LEU A 494 7.50 21.10 10.45
N VAL A 495 7.44 20.36 11.55
CA VAL A 495 6.21 20.20 12.34
C VAL A 495 5.64 21.54 12.81
N SER A 496 6.51 22.52 13.07
CA SER A 496 6.15 23.89 13.49
C SER A 496 5.63 24.78 12.36
N ASN A 497 5.79 24.38 11.10
CA ASN A 497 5.34 25.21 9.99
C ASN A 497 3.82 25.33 9.96
N THR A 498 3.36 26.57 9.81
CA THR A 498 1.94 26.93 9.69
C THR A 498 1.70 27.66 8.40
N ASN A 499 0.66 27.34 7.67
CA ASN A 499 0.27 28.08 6.48
C ASN A 499 -1.24 27.95 6.25
N TRP A 500 -1.82 28.90 5.52
CA TRP A 500 -3.23 28.90 5.15
C TRP A 500 -3.64 27.68 4.32
N ASN A 501 -2.71 27.03 3.64
CA ASN A 501 -2.90 25.84 2.80
C ASN A 501 -2.33 24.55 3.43
N ILE A 502 -2.09 24.53 4.73
CA ILE A 502 -1.73 23.31 5.50
C ILE A 502 -2.86 23.03 6.46
N SER A 503 -3.33 21.79 6.45
CA SER A 503 -4.47 21.24 7.18
C SER A 503 -4.15 19.84 7.70
N ALA A 504 -5.07 19.25 8.44
CA ALA A 504 -5.06 17.85 8.81
C ALA A 504 -6.49 17.29 8.83
N ARG A 505 -6.61 15.95 8.87
CA ARG A 505 -7.88 15.24 9.09
C ARG A 505 -7.81 14.38 10.33
N SER A 506 -8.93 14.20 11.01
CA SER A 506 -9.03 13.35 12.19
C SER A 506 -9.36 11.91 11.79
N PHE A 507 -8.46 10.98 12.05
CA PHE A 507 -8.60 9.54 11.86
C PHE A 507 -8.82 8.82 13.19
N LEU A 508 -9.41 7.62 13.11
CA LEU A 508 -9.70 6.77 14.24
C LEU A 508 -9.16 5.36 14.01
#